data_5de8dfd7ad001806c976d47f3c9c1cd4
#
_entry.id   5de8dfd7ad001806c976d47f3c9c1cd4
#
_cell.length_a   1.000
_cell.length_b   1.000
_cell.length_c   1.000
_cell.angle_alpha   90.00
_cell.angle_beta   90.00
_cell.angle_gamma   90.00
#
_symmetry.space_group_name_H-M   'P 1'
#
loop_
_entity.id
_entity.type
_entity.pdbx_description
1 polymer ?
#
loop_
_entity_poly.entity_id
_entity_poly.type
_entity_poly.pdbx_seq_one_letter_code
_entity_poly.pdbx_strand_id
1 'polypeptide(L)'
;MATKIYPKLFMKNTAEDYLQAAIDTAEWIDTLVIKTEHGRIWTALPDGQDGYREDVPLFTPKSMYDGSAGIGIFLIRLYEATGNQRWLDEAEEAAAHIIATQVGVEWYDKTLHSEVKGIIPVPGWAAGSYNGPVGEAYFLEDLYQVTGKQEYRDFVLRTADVLLEAAVRDEKGYHWSDQEDITADGGFIVFLDILYRKTGIQKYLDAACEAADVIAKDALDSPHGGKFWKLLDLSMIDFEKETTFPNWSHGTTGTAWMFAALYKDTKKQEYLDLAKAGLEYAMNIAVGDENGRLIPYQDHPVTGPTYDKYYLSTCHGPVGSTLAFRELYDLTGEEIYKKWTIELSRGIVKAGAPEKHSWGFWNCQCQCCGTAGILEHFAAMYEYTGEKEFYDYMIRTADVMLSDSDHRTPGQRTWYDSWWRTIPTRIVSYVGLYVGVAGCASSLLRTYAVMKGKKLTNLYEYHFFE
;
A
#
# COMPACT_ATOMS: atom_id res chain seq x y z
N MET A 1 10.64 -24.43 -7.53
CA MET A 1 9.97 -23.60 -8.53
C MET A 1 10.75 -23.60 -9.82
N ALA A 2 10.09 -23.67 -10.98
CA ALA A 2 10.76 -23.46 -12.25
C ALA A 2 11.20 -22.00 -12.34
N THR A 3 12.45 -21.74 -12.69
CA THR A 3 12.94 -20.39 -12.95
C THR A 3 12.37 -19.95 -14.30
N LYS A 4 11.65 -18.83 -14.32
CA LYS A 4 11.22 -18.23 -15.58
C LYS A 4 12.45 -17.82 -16.40
N ILE A 5 12.38 -18.00 -17.71
CA ILE A 5 13.41 -17.56 -18.64
C ILE A 5 12.92 -16.27 -19.28
N TYR A 6 13.68 -15.19 -19.11
CA TYR A 6 13.36 -13.88 -19.65
C TYR A 6 14.33 -13.50 -20.78
N PRO A 7 14.02 -13.87 -22.02
CA PRO A 7 14.90 -13.56 -23.16
C PRO A 7 15.20 -12.06 -23.32
N LYS A 8 14.25 -11.22 -22.90
CA LYS A 8 14.39 -9.75 -22.95
C LYS A 8 15.35 -9.15 -21.91
N LEU A 9 15.81 -9.91 -20.94
CA LEU A 9 16.86 -9.44 -20.03
C LEU A 9 18.18 -9.10 -20.75
N PHE A 10 18.36 -9.58 -21.95
CA PHE A 10 19.47 -9.24 -22.83
C PHE A 10 19.22 -8.04 -23.74
N MET A 11 17.98 -7.51 -23.75
CA MET A 11 17.62 -6.28 -24.46
C MET A 11 17.70 -5.10 -23.49
N LYS A 12 18.38 -4.04 -23.91
CA LYS A 12 18.38 -2.78 -23.15
C LYS A 12 17.07 -2.04 -23.46
N ASN A 13 16.11 -2.11 -22.53
CA ASN A 13 14.98 -1.21 -22.59
C ASN A 13 15.42 0.22 -22.24
N THR A 14 14.78 1.18 -22.87
CA THR A 14 14.98 2.61 -22.62
C THR A 14 13.92 3.13 -21.67
N ALA A 15 14.12 4.36 -21.16
CA ALA A 15 13.09 5.01 -20.36
C ALA A 15 11.78 5.16 -21.14
N GLU A 16 11.86 5.42 -22.44
CA GLU A 16 10.72 5.56 -23.34
C GLU A 16 9.92 4.26 -23.48
N ASP A 17 10.58 3.09 -23.43
CA ASP A 17 9.88 1.79 -23.46
C ASP A 17 8.99 1.60 -22.23
N TYR A 18 9.46 2.03 -21.04
CA TYR A 18 8.66 2.00 -19.82
C TYR A 18 7.51 3.01 -19.83
N LEU A 19 7.76 4.22 -20.34
CA LEU A 19 6.72 5.23 -20.52
C LEU A 19 5.65 4.74 -21.50
N GLN A 20 6.04 4.18 -22.65
CA GLN A 20 5.10 3.68 -23.64
C GLN A 20 4.26 2.51 -23.06
N ALA A 21 4.88 1.63 -22.27
CA ALA A 21 4.16 0.56 -21.62
C ALA A 21 3.08 1.08 -20.65
N ALA A 22 3.36 2.18 -19.95
CA ALA A 22 2.38 2.81 -19.07
C ALA A 22 1.24 3.48 -19.88
N ILE A 23 1.56 4.13 -20.98
CA ILE A 23 0.55 4.70 -21.90
C ILE A 23 -0.34 3.60 -22.48
N ASP A 24 0.24 2.52 -23.00
CA ASP A 24 -0.51 1.38 -23.54
C ASP A 24 -1.42 0.74 -22.48
N THR A 25 -1.02 0.77 -21.21
CA THR A 25 -1.84 0.28 -20.09
C THR A 25 -3.01 1.22 -19.81
N ALA A 26 -2.78 2.54 -19.82
CA ALA A 26 -3.86 3.52 -19.67
C ALA A 26 -4.89 3.39 -20.81
N GLU A 27 -4.44 3.18 -22.04
CA GLU A 27 -5.35 2.92 -23.18
C GLU A 27 -6.16 1.62 -23.00
N TRP A 28 -5.55 0.58 -22.40
CA TRP A 28 -6.30 -0.64 -22.06
C TRP A 28 -7.33 -0.38 -20.95
N ILE A 29 -6.96 0.35 -19.89
CA ILE A 29 -7.86 0.72 -18.78
C ILE A 29 -9.03 1.57 -19.30
N ASP A 30 -8.80 2.49 -20.22
CA ASP A 30 -9.87 3.32 -20.82
C ASP A 30 -10.91 2.49 -21.58
N THR A 31 -10.55 1.32 -22.11
CA THR A 31 -11.53 0.40 -22.73
C THR A 31 -12.53 -0.20 -21.74
N LEU A 32 -12.24 -0.13 -20.43
CA LEU A 32 -13.04 -0.70 -19.35
C LEU A 32 -13.85 0.35 -18.58
N VAL A 33 -13.81 1.61 -19.01
CA VAL A 33 -14.48 2.71 -18.31
C VAL A 33 -15.99 2.54 -18.29
N ILE A 34 -16.58 2.80 -17.14
CA ILE A 34 -18.01 2.88 -16.93
C ILE A 34 -18.38 4.36 -16.74
N LYS A 35 -19.13 4.93 -17.67
CA LYS A 35 -19.65 6.30 -17.56
C LYS A 35 -20.82 6.33 -16.58
N THR A 36 -20.81 7.29 -15.67
CA THR A 36 -21.88 7.53 -14.71
C THR A 36 -22.51 8.92 -14.93
N GLU A 37 -23.55 9.26 -14.20
CA GLU A 37 -24.16 10.60 -14.24
C GLU A 37 -23.16 11.70 -13.83
N HIS A 38 -22.21 11.37 -12.97
CA HIS A 38 -21.27 12.35 -12.38
C HIS A 38 -19.84 12.28 -12.92
N GLY A 39 -19.53 11.30 -13.79
CA GLY A 39 -18.18 11.14 -14.31
C GLY A 39 -17.88 9.72 -14.78
N ARG A 40 -16.78 9.14 -14.33
CA ARG A 40 -16.34 7.79 -14.70
C ARG A 40 -15.92 6.96 -13.50
N ILE A 41 -16.07 5.65 -13.63
CA ILE A 41 -15.54 4.66 -12.70
C ILE A 41 -14.95 3.47 -13.43
N TRP A 42 -14.21 2.65 -12.68
CA TRP A 42 -13.73 1.33 -13.11
C TRP A 42 -14.03 0.31 -12.01
N THR A 43 -14.34 -0.91 -12.40
CA THR A 43 -14.42 -2.04 -11.48
C THR A 43 -13.05 -2.72 -11.35
N ALA A 44 -12.84 -3.47 -10.26
CA ALA A 44 -11.60 -4.20 -10.03
C ALA A 44 -11.29 -5.23 -11.11
N LEU A 45 -12.32 -5.78 -11.75
CA LEU A 45 -12.22 -6.81 -12.80
C LEU A 45 -12.75 -6.30 -14.14
N PRO A 46 -12.13 -6.72 -15.26
CA PRO A 46 -12.49 -6.24 -16.59
C PRO A 46 -13.93 -6.53 -17.03
N ASP A 47 -14.49 -7.64 -16.56
CA ASP A 47 -15.84 -8.09 -16.92
C ASP A 47 -16.92 -7.64 -15.92
N GLY A 48 -16.51 -7.00 -14.84
CA GLY A 48 -17.40 -6.55 -13.77
C GLY A 48 -18.14 -7.67 -13.02
N GLN A 49 -17.86 -8.94 -13.33
CA GLN A 49 -18.68 -10.05 -12.85
C GLN A 49 -18.23 -10.64 -11.52
N ASP A 50 -16.96 -10.54 -11.20
CA ASP A 50 -16.39 -11.28 -10.09
C ASP A 50 -15.92 -10.37 -8.95
N GLY A 51 -16.79 -10.20 -7.97
CA GLY A 51 -16.43 -9.59 -6.69
C GLY A 51 -16.91 -8.17 -6.52
N TYR A 52 -17.39 -7.49 -7.57
CA TYR A 52 -18.05 -6.22 -7.39
C TYR A 52 -19.49 -6.45 -6.91
N ARG A 53 -19.72 -6.09 -5.67
CA ARG A 53 -21.07 -5.99 -5.10
C ARG A 53 -21.16 -4.62 -4.47
N GLU A 54 -22.08 -3.79 -4.95
CA GLU A 54 -22.33 -2.45 -4.39
C GLU A 54 -22.68 -2.48 -2.89
N ASP A 55 -23.18 -3.61 -2.42
CA ASP A 55 -23.56 -3.85 -1.04
C ASP A 55 -22.40 -4.36 -0.16
N VAL A 56 -21.21 -4.63 -0.74
CA VAL A 56 -20.03 -5.09 0.00
C VAL A 56 -18.92 -4.05 -0.11
N PRO A 57 -18.62 -3.29 0.96
CA PRO A 57 -17.67 -2.18 0.96
C PRO A 57 -16.24 -2.52 0.54
N LEU A 58 -15.80 -3.77 0.70
CA LEU A 58 -14.43 -4.23 0.35
C LEU A 58 -14.06 -4.07 -1.14
N PHE A 59 -15.05 -3.97 -2.03
CA PHE A 59 -14.83 -3.95 -3.47
C PHE A 59 -15.53 -2.75 -4.11
N THR A 60 -15.42 -1.59 -3.48
CA THR A 60 -16.07 -0.39 -4.03
C THR A 60 -15.33 0.07 -5.28
N PRO A 61 -16.05 0.48 -6.34
CA PRO A 61 -15.40 1.00 -7.54
C PRO A 61 -14.68 2.34 -7.30
N LYS A 62 -14.74 2.86 -6.08
CA LYS A 62 -14.10 4.13 -5.69
C LYS A 62 -12.77 3.93 -4.96
N SER A 63 -12.48 2.72 -4.47
CA SER A 63 -11.33 2.46 -3.60
C SER A 63 -9.99 2.90 -4.20
N MET A 64 -9.05 3.21 -3.33
CA MET A 64 -7.64 3.39 -3.74
C MET A 64 -6.98 2.05 -4.07
N TYR A 65 -7.44 0.95 -3.46
CA TYR A 65 -6.82 -0.35 -3.59
C TYR A 65 -7.00 -0.94 -5.01
N ASP A 66 -8.23 -1.06 -5.45
CA ASP A 66 -8.58 -1.72 -6.71
C ASP A 66 -9.56 -0.94 -7.60
N GLY A 67 -9.94 0.27 -7.20
CA GLY A 67 -10.94 1.11 -7.85
C GLY A 67 -10.42 2.44 -8.42
N SER A 68 -11.35 3.34 -8.62
CA SER A 68 -11.15 4.59 -9.37
C SER A 68 -10.19 5.57 -8.72
N ALA A 69 -10.12 5.64 -7.37
CA ALA A 69 -9.15 6.51 -6.69
C ALA A 69 -7.72 6.08 -6.99
N GLY A 70 -7.42 4.77 -6.93
CA GLY A 70 -6.10 4.26 -7.29
C GLY A 70 -5.75 4.45 -8.76
N ILE A 71 -6.71 4.22 -9.66
CA ILE A 71 -6.52 4.49 -11.09
C ILE A 71 -6.28 5.99 -11.33
N GLY A 72 -7.00 6.86 -10.61
CA GLY A 72 -6.81 8.30 -10.65
C GLY A 72 -5.40 8.74 -10.25
N ILE A 73 -4.81 8.13 -9.20
CA ILE A 73 -3.39 8.37 -8.82
C ILE A 73 -2.45 7.97 -9.97
N PHE A 74 -2.67 6.83 -10.61
CA PHE A 74 -1.90 6.43 -11.77
C PHE A 74 -2.02 7.44 -12.92
N LEU A 75 -3.22 7.95 -13.21
CA LEU A 75 -3.46 8.94 -14.27
C LEU A 75 -2.79 10.29 -13.94
N ILE A 76 -2.76 10.73 -12.68
CA ILE A 76 -1.99 11.91 -12.24
C ILE A 76 -0.51 11.71 -12.55
N ARG A 77 0.07 10.59 -12.16
CA ARG A 77 1.48 10.26 -12.47
C ARG A 77 1.75 10.25 -13.98
N LEU A 78 0.81 9.75 -14.77
CA LEU A 78 0.93 9.71 -16.22
C LEU A 78 0.85 11.12 -16.84
N TYR A 79 -0.01 11.99 -16.30
CA TYR A 79 -0.03 13.42 -16.64
C TYR A 79 1.31 14.08 -16.33
N GLU A 80 1.85 13.91 -15.12
CA GLU A 80 3.14 14.47 -14.71
C GLU A 80 4.31 14.00 -15.59
N ALA A 81 4.28 12.73 -15.98
CA ALA A 81 5.32 12.15 -16.85
C ALA A 81 5.27 12.69 -18.27
N THR A 82 4.07 12.88 -18.84
CA THR A 82 3.84 13.17 -20.27
C THR A 82 3.48 14.62 -20.57
N GLY A 83 2.87 15.35 -19.63
CA GLY A 83 2.24 16.66 -19.85
C GLY A 83 0.95 16.59 -20.67
N ASN A 84 0.40 15.40 -20.92
CA ASN A 84 -0.84 15.24 -21.70
C ASN A 84 -2.07 15.45 -20.81
N GLN A 85 -2.77 16.56 -21.04
CA GLN A 85 -3.94 17.00 -20.27
C GLN A 85 -5.05 15.96 -20.18
N ARG A 86 -5.22 15.12 -21.21
CA ARG A 86 -6.22 14.04 -21.23
C ARG A 86 -6.19 13.21 -19.94
N TRP A 87 -5.00 12.85 -19.45
CA TRP A 87 -4.87 12.00 -18.28
C TRP A 87 -5.35 12.69 -16.99
N LEU A 88 -5.09 13.98 -16.87
CA LEU A 88 -5.60 14.77 -15.76
C LEU A 88 -7.13 14.94 -15.85
N ASP A 89 -7.66 15.22 -17.04
CA ASP A 89 -9.11 15.35 -17.27
C ASP A 89 -9.84 14.04 -16.89
N GLU A 90 -9.27 12.89 -17.23
CA GLU A 90 -9.82 11.58 -16.87
C GLU A 90 -9.76 11.31 -15.36
N ALA A 91 -8.70 11.72 -14.68
CA ALA A 91 -8.62 11.66 -13.22
C ALA A 91 -9.66 12.58 -12.56
N GLU A 92 -9.87 13.77 -13.09
CA GLU A 92 -10.89 14.72 -12.61
C GLU A 92 -12.32 14.21 -12.83
N GLU A 93 -12.61 13.48 -13.94
CA GLU A 93 -13.91 12.82 -14.11
C GLU A 93 -14.15 11.73 -13.06
N ALA A 94 -13.10 10.97 -12.67
CA ALA A 94 -13.21 10.01 -11.58
C ALA A 94 -13.46 10.71 -10.22
N ALA A 95 -12.75 11.80 -9.97
CA ALA A 95 -12.93 12.62 -8.77
C ALA A 95 -14.34 13.20 -8.68
N ALA A 96 -14.91 13.66 -9.79
CA ALA A 96 -16.29 14.19 -9.82
C ALA A 96 -17.31 13.14 -9.36
N HIS A 97 -17.17 11.89 -9.78
CA HIS A 97 -18.02 10.80 -9.29
C HIS A 97 -17.82 10.54 -7.80
N ILE A 98 -16.56 10.49 -7.32
CA ILE A 98 -16.23 10.27 -5.91
C ILE A 98 -16.83 11.38 -5.03
N ILE A 99 -16.70 12.64 -5.45
CA ILE A 99 -17.27 13.80 -4.74
C ILE A 99 -18.81 13.70 -4.67
N ALA A 100 -19.46 13.41 -5.79
CA ALA A 100 -20.92 13.32 -5.86
C ALA A 100 -21.49 12.16 -5.02
N THR A 101 -20.69 11.16 -4.74
CA THR A 101 -21.07 9.96 -3.97
C THR A 101 -20.35 9.87 -2.62
N GLN A 102 -19.87 11.00 -2.09
CA GLN A 102 -19.21 11.03 -0.79
C GLN A 102 -20.10 10.51 0.31
N VAL A 103 -19.58 9.61 1.13
CA VAL A 103 -20.33 8.96 2.22
C VAL A 103 -20.34 9.79 3.51
N GLY A 104 -21.32 9.54 4.38
CA GLY A 104 -21.44 10.11 5.71
C GLY A 104 -21.16 9.09 6.82
N VAL A 105 -21.46 9.49 8.07
CA VAL A 105 -21.26 8.65 9.27
C VAL A 105 -22.01 7.32 9.18
N GLU A 106 -23.24 7.31 8.62
CA GLU A 106 -24.05 6.10 8.52
C GLU A 106 -23.38 5.00 7.69
N TRP A 107 -22.51 5.36 6.76
CA TRP A 107 -21.73 4.39 6.00
C TRP A 107 -20.69 3.71 6.87
N TYR A 108 -19.97 4.46 7.71
CA TYR A 108 -19.02 3.92 8.67
C TYR A 108 -19.71 3.03 9.70
N ASP A 109 -20.82 3.50 10.29
CA ASP A 109 -21.60 2.72 11.25
C ASP A 109 -22.03 1.38 10.65
N LYS A 110 -22.58 1.41 9.44
CA LYS A 110 -23.00 0.19 8.73
C LYS A 110 -21.81 -0.71 8.42
N THR A 111 -20.68 -0.16 8.04
CA THR A 111 -19.50 -0.93 7.61
C THR A 111 -18.74 -1.54 8.78
N LEU A 112 -18.50 -0.75 9.83
CA LEU A 112 -17.69 -1.14 10.98
C LEU A 112 -18.47 -1.96 12.02
N HIS A 113 -19.76 -1.67 12.20
CA HIS A 113 -20.57 -2.24 13.27
C HIS A 113 -21.72 -3.10 12.76
N SER A 114 -21.70 -3.49 11.49
CA SER A 114 -22.74 -4.35 10.92
C SER A 114 -22.79 -5.69 11.64
N GLU A 115 -23.97 -6.02 12.21
CA GLU A 115 -24.25 -7.34 12.80
C GLU A 115 -24.32 -8.47 11.75
N VAL A 116 -24.19 -8.15 10.47
CA VAL A 116 -24.25 -9.11 9.38
C VAL A 116 -22.94 -9.86 9.29
N LYS A 117 -22.71 -10.76 10.25
CA LYS A 117 -21.57 -11.67 10.26
C LYS A 117 -21.51 -12.46 8.96
N GLY A 118 -20.40 -12.31 8.25
CA GLY A 118 -20.09 -13.07 7.02
C GLY A 118 -20.26 -12.31 5.70
N ILE A 119 -20.82 -11.08 5.69
CA ILE A 119 -20.85 -10.23 4.48
C ILE A 119 -19.58 -9.39 4.37
N ILE A 120 -19.12 -8.83 5.48
CA ILE A 120 -17.86 -8.09 5.56
C ILE A 120 -16.95 -8.85 6.53
N PRO A 121 -16.04 -9.71 6.02
CA PRO A 121 -15.20 -10.53 6.89
C PRO A 121 -14.21 -9.72 7.71
N VAL A 122 -13.87 -8.51 7.29
CA VAL A 122 -12.85 -7.64 7.91
C VAL A 122 -13.30 -6.18 7.85
N PRO A 123 -14.24 -5.75 8.72
CA PRO A 123 -14.86 -4.43 8.66
C PRO A 123 -13.88 -3.26 8.66
N GLY A 124 -12.84 -3.29 9.51
CA GLY A 124 -11.81 -2.26 9.56
C GLY A 124 -11.05 -2.11 8.24
N TRP A 125 -10.74 -3.19 7.54
CA TRP A 125 -10.12 -3.11 6.21
C TRP A 125 -11.06 -2.55 5.16
N ALA A 126 -12.34 -2.92 5.22
CA ALA A 126 -13.33 -2.41 4.30
C ALA A 126 -13.50 -0.88 4.41
N ALA A 127 -13.46 -0.35 5.62
CA ALA A 127 -13.52 1.09 5.88
C ALA A 127 -12.16 1.79 5.81
N GLY A 128 -11.07 1.03 5.87
CA GLY A 128 -9.72 1.52 6.06
C GLY A 128 -9.11 2.30 4.90
N SER A 129 -7.86 2.69 5.08
CA SER A 129 -7.14 3.64 4.24
C SER A 129 -7.02 3.25 2.76
N TYR A 130 -7.02 1.95 2.45
CA TYR A 130 -6.90 1.48 1.07
C TYR A 130 -8.26 1.27 0.40
N ASN A 131 -9.25 0.76 1.11
CA ASN A 131 -10.52 0.34 0.55
C ASN A 131 -11.65 1.36 0.78
N GLY A 132 -11.56 2.13 1.86
CA GLY A 132 -12.59 3.06 2.28
C GLY A 132 -12.37 4.51 1.85
N PRO A 133 -13.19 5.44 2.39
CA PRO A 133 -13.19 6.85 2.00
C PRO A 133 -11.87 7.59 2.25
N VAL A 134 -11.04 7.13 3.18
CA VAL A 134 -9.71 7.70 3.41
C VAL A 134 -8.81 7.51 2.20
N GLY A 135 -8.89 6.36 1.51
CA GLY A 135 -8.19 6.13 0.25
C GLY A 135 -8.65 7.07 -0.87
N GLU A 136 -9.96 7.34 -0.93
CA GLU A 136 -10.52 8.35 -1.83
C GLU A 136 -9.94 9.74 -1.52
N ALA A 137 -9.80 10.08 -0.23
CA ALA A 137 -9.26 11.37 0.20
C ALA A 137 -7.79 11.55 -0.18
N TYR A 138 -6.96 10.50 -0.16
CA TYR A 138 -5.58 10.58 -0.66
C TYR A 138 -5.53 10.97 -2.14
N PHE A 139 -6.35 10.34 -2.97
CA PHE A 139 -6.45 10.69 -4.38
C PHE A 139 -6.88 12.14 -4.61
N LEU A 140 -7.91 12.61 -3.86
CA LEU A 140 -8.40 13.99 -3.98
C LEU A 140 -7.37 15.00 -3.46
N GLU A 141 -6.59 14.64 -2.45
CA GLU A 141 -5.46 15.47 -1.99
C GLU A 141 -4.38 15.62 -3.06
N ASP A 142 -4.03 14.52 -3.76
CA ASP A 142 -3.09 14.57 -4.88
C ASP A 142 -3.61 15.46 -6.00
N LEU A 143 -4.89 15.38 -6.35
CA LEU A 143 -5.51 16.29 -7.31
C LEU A 143 -5.47 17.75 -6.84
N TYR A 144 -5.70 18.02 -5.54
CA TYR A 144 -5.55 19.35 -5.01
C TYR A 144 -4.12 19.88 -5.18
N GLN A 145 -3.12 19.07 -4.90
CA GLN A 145 -1.71 19.46 -5.04
C GLN A 145 -1.36 19.81 -6.50
N VAL A 146 -1.90 19.06 -7.45
CA VAL A 146 -1.61 19.25 -8.89
C VAL A 146 -2.41 20.39 -9.50
N THR A 147 -3.68 20.56 -9.10
CA THR A 147 -4.60 21.50 -9.76
C THR A 147 -4.87 22.80 -8.99
N GLY A 148 -4.72 22.78 -7.65
CA GLY A 148 -5.10 23.87 -6.76
C GLY A 148 -6.62 24.06 -6.60
N LYS A 149 -7.46 23.16 -7.11
CA LYS A 149 -8.92 23.28 -7.02
C LYS A 149 -9.41 22.97 -5.61
N GLN A 150 -9.98 23.96 -4.94
CA GLN A 150 -10.37 23.90 -3.54
C GLN A 150 -11.40 22.81 -3.23
N GLU A 151 -12.26 22.47 -4.17
CA GLU A 151 -13.27 21.41 -3.99
C GLU A 151 -12.66 20.04 -3.60
N TYR A 152 -11.46 19.72 -4.06
CA TYR A 152 -10.75 18.49 -3.69
C TYR A 152 -10.30 18.54 -2.23
N ARG A 153 -9.72 19.64 -1.78
CA ARG A 153 -9.35 19.84 -0.37
C ARG A 153 -10.57 19.85 0.55
N ASP A 154 -11.68 20.44 0.10
CA ASP A 154 -12.94 20.45 0.87
C ASP A 154 -13.49 19.03 1.07
N PHE A 155 -13.38 18.17 0.05
CA PHE A 155 -13.71 16.74 0.16
C PHE A 155 -12.84 16.04 1.22
N VAL A 156 -11.52 16.27 1.19
CA VAL A 156 -10.57 15.66 2.14
C VAL A 156 -10.89 16.06 3.58
N LEU A 157 -11.13 17.36 3.82
CA LEU A 157 -11.48 17.87 5.14
C LEU A 157 -12.82 17.31 5.63
N ARG A 158 -13.82 17.23 4.76
CA ARG A 158 -15.11 16.64 5.09
C ARG A 158 -14.98 15.14 5.40
N THR A 159 -14.18 14.39 4.64
CA THR A 159 -13.91 12.98 4.94
C THR A 159 -13.28 12.81 6.31
N ALA A 160 -12.30 13.66 6.67
CA ALA A 160 -11.70 13.63 8.00
C ALA A 160 -12.72 13.95 9.10
N ASP A 161 -13.57 14.95 8.89
CA ASP A 161 -14.59 15.34 9.89
C ASP A 161 -15.64 14.21 10.08
N VAL A 162 -16.08 13.58 9.01
CA VAL A 162 -16.95 12.38 9.07
C VAL A 162 -16.26 11.23 9.80
N LEU A 163 -14.97 11.02 9.54
CA LEU A 163 -14.20 9.99 10.25
C LEU A 163 -14.13 10.27 11.75
N LEU A 164 -13.89 11.53 12.17
CA LEU A 164 -13.88 11.89 13.59
C LEU A 164 -15.25 11.66 14.25
N GLU A 165 -16.35 11.94 13.55
CA GLU A 165 -17.72 11.75 14.04
C GLU A 165 -18.07 10.27 14.15
N ALA A 166 -17.56 9.42 13.24
CA ALA A 166 -17.80 7.98 13.23
C ALA A 166 -17.00 7.19 14.29
N ALA A 167 -16.08 7.82 14.99
CA ALA A 167 -15.29 7.15 16.01
C ALA A 167 -16.12 6.82 17.26
N VAL A 168 -15.81 5.70 17.88
CA VAL A 168 -16.43 5.20 19.12
C VAL A 168 -15.62 5.64 20.34
N ARG A 169 -16.31 5.95 21.44
CA ARG A 169 -15.71 6.15 22.76
C ARG A 169 -16.35 5.21 23.75
N ASP A 170 -15.61 4.23 24.19
CA ASP A 170 -16.06 3.24 25.14
C ASP A 170 -14.96 2.93 26.20
N GLU A 171 -15.02 1.78 26.86
CA GLU A 171 -14.04 1.34 27.85
C GLU A 171 -12.64 1.08 27.26
N LYS A 172 -12.54 0.74 25.97
CA LYS A 172 -11.28 0.59 25.23
C LYS A 172 -10.62 1.96 25.00
N GLY A 173 -11.41 3.00 24.73
CA GLY A 173 -10.98 4.36 24.47
C GLY A 173 -11.59 4.93 23.18
N TYR A 174 -10.81 5.75 22.46
CA TYR A 174 -11.20 6.35 21.18
C TYR A 174 -10.68 5.52 20.02
N HIS A 175 -11.56 4.90 19.24
CA HIS A 175 -11.22 3.98 18.15
C HIS A 175 -12.36 3.91 17.12
N TRP A 176 -12.18 3.20 16.01
CA TRP A 176 -13.20 2.96 14.99
C TRP A 176 -13.60 1.49 14.88
N SER A 177 -12.63 0.59 15.05
CA SER A 177 -12.83 -0.85 14.92
C SER A 177 -12.01 -1.63 15.94
N ASP A 178 -12.02 -2.97 15.85
CA ASP A 178 -11.10 -3.84 16.61
C ASP A 178 -9.84 -4.20 15.81
N GLN A 179 -9.62 -3.53 14.67
CA GLN A 179 -8.47 -3.77 13.78
C GLN A 179 -7.49 -2.62 13.88
N GLU A 180 -6.35 -2.88 14.49
CA GLU A 180 -5.38 -1.84 14.89
C GLU A 180 -4.27 -1.58 13.86
N ASP A 181 -4.18 -2.43 12.83
CA ASP A 181 -3.12 -2.31 11.83
C ASP A 181 -3.28 -1.07 10.92
N ILE A 182 -2.23 -0.76 10.16
CA ILE A 182 -2.19 0.43 9.30
C ILE A 182 -3.15 0.39 8.09
N THR A 183 -3.82 -0.71 7.86
CA THR A 183 -4.86 -0.80 6.83
C THR A 183 -6.25 -0.46 7.38
N ALA A 184 -6.39 -0.38 8.68
CA ALA A 184 -7.61 -0.07 9.43
C ALA A 184 -7.41 1.16 10.34
N ASP A 185 -7.58 1.02 11.67
CA ASP A 185 -7.50 2.14 12.62
C ASP A 185 -6.14 2.83 12.61
N GLY A 186 -5.03 2.08 12.51
CA GLY A 186 -3.70 2.64 12.34
C GLY A 186 -3.56 3.50 11.08
N GLY A 187 -4.25 3.14 10.00
CA GLY A 187 -4.30 3.94 8.77
C GLY A 187 -5.11 5.22 8.92
N PHE A 188 -6.17 5.21 9.73
CA PHE A 188 -6.92 6.44 10.05
C PHE A 188 -6.06 7.41 10.88
N ILE A 189 -5.31 6.88 11.85
CA ILE A 189 -4.36 7.67 12.65
C ILE A 189 -3.34 8.35 11.74
N VAL A 190 -2.75 7.59 10.82
CA VAL A 190 -1.77 8.11 9.85
C VAL A 190 -2.37 9.19 8.94
N PHE A 191 -3.58 8.97 8.44
CA PHE A 191 -4.28 9.96 7.61
C PHE A 191 -4.50 11.28 8.36
N LEU A 192 -4.97 11.20 9.59
CA LEU A 192 -5.21 12.40 10.42
C LEU A 192 -3.91 13.14 10.76
N ASP A 193 -2.82 12.42 11.01
CA ASP A 193 -1.49 13.00 11.24
C ASP A 193 -0.95 13.71 9.98
N ILE A 194 -1.04 13.09 8.81
CA ILE A 194 -0.69 13.73 7.52
C ILE A 194 -1.53 15.00 7.32
N LEU A 195 -2.82 14.91 7.58
CA LEU A 195 -3.71 16.05 7.37
C LEU A 195 -3.41 17.20 8.33
N TYR A 196 -3.03 16.90 9.58
CA TYR A 196 -2.51 17.89 10.51
C TYR A 196 -1.28 18.61 9.93
N ARG A 197 -0.30 17.88 9.43
CA ARG A 197 0.92 18.45 8.82
C ARG A 197 0.58 19.40 7.65
N LYS A 198 -0.36 18.99 6.80
CA LYS A 198 -0.75 19.77 5.60
C LYS A 198 -1.62 20.99 5.94
N THR A 199 -2.33 21.00 7.06
CA THR A 199 -3.35 22.02 7.36
C THR A 199 -3.11 22.81 8.65
N GLY A 200 -2.36 22.28 9.61
CA GLY A 200 -2.20 22.83 10.95
C GLY A 200 -3.44 22.71 11.83
N ILE A 201 -4.46 21.94 11.43
CA ILE A 201 -5.72 21.82 12.18
C ILE A 201 -5.54 20.84 13.33
N GLN A 202 -5.41 21.36 14.55
CA GLN A 202 -5.02 20.61 15.74
C GLN A 202 -5.94 19.43 16.08
N LYS A 203 -7.26 19.53 15.86
CA LYS A 203 -8.20 18.43 16.16
C LYS A 203 -7.86 17.11 15.52
N TYR A 204 -7.18 17.12 14.36
CA TYR A 204 -6.77 15.89 13.66
C TYR A 204 -5.62 15.20 14.40
N LEU A 205 -4.60 15.96 14.83
CA LEU A 205 -3.51 15.37 15.64
C LEU A 205 -4.01 14.90 17.01
N ASP A 206 -4.91 15.65 17.64
CA ASP A 206 -5.48 15.27 18.93
C ASP A 206 -6.21 13.92 18.85
N ALA A 207 -7.05 13.75 17.82
CA ALA A 207 -7.77 12.49 17.57
C ALA A 207 -6.82 11.35 17.22
N ALA A 208 -5.81 11.59 16.38
CA ALA A 208 -4.79 10.62 16.04
C ALA A 208 -4.04 10.13 17.29
N CYS A 209 -3.66 11.03 18.19
CA CYS A 209 -2.99 10.68 19.43
C CYS A 209 -3.91 9.88 20.38
N GLU A 210 -5.18 10.28 20.52
CA GLU A 210 -6.12 9.58 21.40
C GLU A 210 -6.37 8.14 20.92
N ALA A 211 -6.51 7.93 19.62
CA ALA A 211 -6.63 6.59 19.04
C ALA A 211 -5.32 5.78 19.14
N ALA A 212 -4.17 6.42 18.91
CA ALA A 212 -2.87 5.76 19.04
C ALA A 212 -2.59 5.30 20.48
N ASP A 213 -3.08 6.03 21.49
CA ASP A 213 -2.96 5.63 22.90
C ASP A 213 -3.78 4.37 23.24
N VAL A 214 -4.80 4.03 22.44
CA VAL A 214 -5.49 2.72 22.52
C VAL A 214 -4.57 1.62 22.02
N ILE A 215 -4.03 1.77 20.80
CA ILE A 215 -3.12 0.79 20.20
C ILE A 215 -1.84 0.61 21.06
N ALA A 216 -1.37 1.69 21.69
CA ALA A 216 -0.20 1.62 22.61
C ALA A 216 -0.43 0.69 23.81
N LYS A 217 -1.64 0.66 24.38
CA LYS A 217 -2.00 -0.21 25.50
C LYS A 217 -2.04 -1.70 25.12
N ASP A 218 -2.31 -2.00 23.85
CA ASP A 218 -2.43 -3.37 23.35
C ASP A 218 -1.07 -3.97 22.91
N ALA A 219 0.02 -3.22 23.09
CA ALA A 219 1.38 -3.68 22.82
C ALA A 219 1.79 -4.80 23.79
N LEU A 220 2.13 -5.96 23.26
CA LEU A 220 2.54 -7.16 24.03
C LEU A 220 4.05 -7.35 24.02
N ASP A 221 4.61 -7.85 25.10
CA ASP A 221 6.01 -8.24 25.15
C ASP A 221 6.23 -9.53 24.37
N SER A 222 7.20 -9.52 23.45
CA SER A 222 7.54 -10.69 22.64
C SER A 222 8.47 -11.63 23.40
N PRO A 223 8.29 -12.96 23.30
CA PRO A 223 9.27 -13.91 23.80
C PRO A 223 10.62 -13.83 23.09
N HIS A 224 10.68 -13.16 21.94
CA HIS A 224 11.89 -12.90 21.16
C HIS A 224 12.56 -11.57 21.53
N GLY A 225 11.99 -10.81 22.46
CA GLY A 225 12.39 -9.42 22.77
C GLY A 225 11.62 -8.39 21.91
N GLY A 226 11.58 -7.15 22.39
CA GLY A 226 10.75 -6.11 21.80
C GLY A 226 9.26 -6.29 22.05
N LYS A 227 8.45 -5.61 21.26
CA LYS A 227 6.98 -5.66 21.37
C LYS A 227 6.32 -6.00 20.04
N PHE A 228 5.12 -6.57 20.11
CA PHE A 228 4.28 -6.85 18.95
C PHE A 228 2.81 -6.57 19.26
N TRP A 229 2.00 -6.49 18.19
CA TRP A 229 0.55 -6.35 18.26
C TRP A 229 -0.11 -7.59 17.69
N LYS A 230 -1.19 -8.03 18.33
CA LYS A 230 -1.96 -9.18 17.83
C LYS A 230 -2.63 -8.82 16.51
N LEU A 231 -2.60 -9.79 15.61
CA LEU A 231 -3.45 -9.73 14.45
C LEU A 231 -4.91 -9.97 14.88
N LEU A 232 -5.85 -9.32 14.22
CA LEU A 232 -7.24 -9.66 14.30
C LEU A 232 -7.44 -11.16 14.01
N ASP A 233 -8.46 -11.77 14.63
CA ASP A 233 -8.87 -13.15 14.33
C ASP A 233 -9.31 -13.29 12.86
N LEU A 234 -8.39 -13.68 12.01
CA LEU A 234 -8.60 -13.93 10.59
C LEU A 234 -8.87 -15.40 10.28
N SER A 235 -9.25 -16.22 11.28
CA SER A 235 -9.56 -17.64 11.09
C SER A 235 -10.66 -17.87 10.04
N MET A 236 -11.52 -16.89 9.81
CA MET A 236 -12.53 -16.93 8.75
C MET A 236 -11.96 -16.89 7.33
N ILE A 237 -10.73 -16.44 7.14
CA ILE A 237 -10.06 -16.33 5.84
C ILE A 237 -8.78 -17.16 5.77
N ASP A 238 -8.73 -18.28 6.47
CA ASP A 238 -7.66 -19.28 6.40
C ASP A 238 -6.38 -18.95 7.21
N PHE A 239 -6.51 -18.20 8.31
CA PHE A 239 -5.41 -17.98 9.25
C PHE A 239 -5.72 -18.63 10.61
N GLU A 240 -4.70 -19.19 11.25
CA GLU A 240 -4.84 -19.70 12.60
C GLU A 240 -5.04 -18.57 13.61
N LYS A 241 -5.94 -18.78 14.55
CA LYS A 241 -6.21 -17.84 15.64
C LYS A 241 -4.92 -17.47 16.40
N GLU A 242 -4.79 -16.19 16.75
CA GLU A 242 -3.64 -15.64 17.48
C GLU A 242 -2.31 -15.58 16.69
N THR A 243 -2.32 -15.85 15.37
CA THR A 243 -1.15 -15.62 14.53
C THR A 243 -0.82 -14.13 14.45
N THR A 244 0.46 -13.80 14.58
CA THR A 244 0.98 -12.44 14.43
C THR A 244 1.65 -12.28 13.07
N PHE A 245 1.45 -11.14 12.43
CA PHE A 245 2.24 -10.72 11.29
C PHE A 245 3.33 -9.75 11.75
N PRO A 246 4.61 -10.09 11.54
CA PRO A 246 5.71 -9.20 11.91
C PRO A 246 5.89 -8.01 10.96
N ASN A 247 5.46 -8.17 9.70
CA ASN A 247 5.70 -7.23 8.63
C ASN A 247 4.69 -6.07 8.60
N TRP A 248 4.51 -5.44 7.43
CA TRP A 248 3.92 -4.12 7.23
C TRP A 248 2.39 -4.06 7.42
N SER A 249 1.60 -4.46 6.41
CA SER A 249 0.19 -4.04 6.31
C SER A 249 -0.68 -4.40 7.50
N HIS A 250 -0.54 -5.63 7.99
CA HIS A 250 -1.37 -6.13 9.09
C HIS A 250 -0.53 -6.48 10.30
N GLY A 251 0.61 -5.82 10.49
CA GLY A 251 1.56 -6.28 11.46
C GLY A 251 2.44 -5.23 12.09
N THR A 252 3.37 -5.75 12.89
CA THR A 252 4.14 -4.98 13.85
C THR A 252 4.98 -3.87 13.23
N THR A 253 5.63 -4.09 12.06
CA THR A 253 6.45 -3.02 11.49
C THR A 253 5.62 -1.87 10.95
N GLY A 254 4.39 -2.11 10.49
CA GLY A 254 3.46 -1.04 10.11
C GLY A 254 2.99 -0.22 11.32
N THR A 255 2.63 -0.90 12.41
CA THR A 255 2.27 -0.23 13.67
C THR A 255 3.44 0.57 14.24
N ALA A 256 4.66 0.02 14.16
CA ALA A 256 5.88 0.74 14.56
C ALA A 256 6.11 2.01 13.72
N TRP A 257 5.85 1.94 12.41
CA TRP A 257 5.92 3.09 11.51
C TRP A 257 4.90 4.17 11.87
N MET A 258 3.65 3.79 12.17
CA MET A 258 2.62 4.72 12.64
C MET A 258 3.08 5.48 13.89
N PHE A 259 3.64 4.78 14.89
CA PHE A 259 4.16 5.43 16.10
C PHE A 259 5.37 6.34 15.79
N ALA A 260 6.26 5.93 14.90
CA ALA A 260 7.38 6.77 14.46
C ALA A 260 6.88 8.06 13.80
N ALA A 261 5.86 7.96 12.95
CA ALA A 261 5.22 9.11 12.30
C ALA A 261 4.64 10.08 13.34
N LEU A 262 3.85 9.60 14.28
CA LEU A 262 3.30 10.43 15.36
C LEU A 262 4.37 11.05 16.27
N TYR A 263 5.47 10.34 16.54
CA TYR A 263 6.60 10.93 17.26
C TYR A 263 7.18 12.13 16.54
N LYS A 264 7.22 12.11 15.22
CA LYS A 264 7.74 13.24 14.41
C LYS A 264 7.00 14.56 14.73
N ASP A 265 5.70 14.51 14.97
CA ASP A 265 4.87 15.68 15.22
C ASP A 265 4.66 15.99 16.71
N THR A 266 4.51 14.95 17.54
CA THR A 266 4.20 15.10 18.97
C THR A 266 5.42 15.20 19.88
N LYS A 267 6.55 14.61 19.49
CA LYS A 267 7.73 14.37 20.34
C LYS A 267 7.43 13.57 21.61
N LYS A 268 6.31 12.82 21.65
CA LYS A 268 5.94 11.93 22.76
C LYS A 268 6.87 10.73 22.79
N GLN A 269 7.76 10.66 23.79
CA GLN A 269 8.83 9.66 23.85
C GLN A 269 8.29 8.22 23.83
N GLU A 270 7.14 7.96 24.42
CA GLU A 270 6.49 6.66 24.41
C GLU A 270 6.26 6.12 23.00
N TYR A 271 5.87 6.99 22.04
CA TYR A 271 5.69 6.58 20.64
C TYR A 271 7.01 6.15 19.98
N LEU A 272 8.09 6.86 20.26
CA LEU A 272 9.42 6.45 19.78
C LEU A 272 9.85 5.12 20.39
N ASP A 273 9.61 4.92 21.69
CA ASP A 273 9.97 3.70 22.41
C ASP A 273 9.17 2.50 21.86
N LEU A 274 7.87 2.68 21.59
CA LEU A 274 7.02 1.65 20.97
C LEU A 274 7.47 1.32 19.54
N ALA A 275 7.80 2.34 18.74
CA ALA A 275 8.32 2.14 17.38
C ALA A 275 9.62 1.33 17.40
N LYS A 276 10.56 1.68 18.29
CA LYS A 276 11.82 0.94 18.46
C LYS A 276 11.59 -0.50 18.94
N ALA A 277 10.71 -0.71 19.90
CA ALA A 277 10.40 -2.03 20.44
C ALA A 277 9.73 -2.93 19.37
N GLY A 278 8.88 -2.38 18.50
CA GLY A 278 8.29 -3.12 17.40
C GLY A 278 9.34 -3.55 16.36
N LEU A 279 10.29 -2.69 16.03
CA LEU A 279 11.38 -3.07 15.12
C LEU A 279 12.40 -4.01 15.78
N GLU A 280 12.64 -3.90 17.09
CA GLU A 280 13.46 -4.86 17.83
C GLU A 280 12.90 -6.28 17.72
N TYR A 281 11.58 -6.46 17.91
CA TYR A 281 10.94 -7.75 17.69
C TYR A 281 11.17 -8.27 16.26
N ALA A 282 10.91 -7.45 15.25
CA ALA A 282 11.09 -7.84 13.84
C ALA A 282 12.56 -8.21 13.53
N MET A 283 13.53 -7.47 14.10
CA MET A 283 14.96 -7.76 13.97
C MET A 283 15.33 -9.10 14.59
N ASN A 284 14.80 -9.41 15.75
CA ASN A 284 15.16 -10.60 16.52
C ASN A 284 14.65 -11.91 15.90
N ILE A 285 13.55 -11.87 15.12
CA ILE A 285 13.02 -13.04 14.41
C ILE A 285 13.52 -13.15 12.97
N ALA A 286 14.20 -12.12 12.44
CA ALA A 286 14.67 -12.12 11.07
C ALA A 286 15.78 -13.13 10.82
N VAL A 287 15.89 -13.62 9.58
CA VAL A 287 16.94 -14.53 9.14
C VAL A 287 17.82 -13.90 8.05
N GLY A 288 19.05 -14.40 7.94
CA GLY A 288 20.03 -13.91 6.97
C GLY A 288 21.20 -13.16 7.62
N ASP A 289 21.91 -12.40 6.82
CA ASP A 289 23.14 -11.69 7.20
C ASP A 289 23.20 -10.31 6.53
N GLU A 290 24.34 -9.62 6.61
CA GLU A 290 24.57 -8.31 5.99
C GLU A 290 24.41 -8.30 4.45
N ASN A 291 24.43 -9.47 3.80
CA ASN A 291 24.20 -9.60 2.37
C ASN A 291 22.73 -9.80 1.99
N GLY A 292 21.85 -9.84 2.97
CA GLY A 292 20.40 -9.91 2.78
C GLY A 292 19.69 -10.64 3.90
N ARG A 293 18.67 -9.97 4.45
CA ARG A 293 17.79 -10.46 5.51
C ARG A 293 16.35 -10.52 5.06
N LEU A 294 15.58 -11.40 5.69
CA LEU A 294 14.13 -11.48 5.55
C LEU A 294 13.48 -11.65 6.92
N ILE A 295 12.33 -11.01 7.11
CA ILE A 295 11.47 -11.20 8.26
C ILE A 295 10.47 -12.29 7.88
N PRO A 296 10.24 -13.32 8.73
CA PRO A 296 9.23 -14.34 8.49
C PRO A 296 7.85 -13.78 8.19
N TYR A 297 7.05 -14.49 7.40
CA TYR A 297 5.69 -14.04 7.06
C TYR A 297 4.79 -13.96 8.28
N GLN A 298 4.85 -14.97 9.13
CA GLN A 298 4.00 -15.11 10.32
C GLN A 298 4.84 -15.54 11.52
N ASP A 299 4.35 -15.19 12.70
CA ASP A 299 4.82 -15.70 13.97
C ASP A 299 3.62 -16.31 14.72
N HIS A 300 3.67 -17.62 14.92
CA HIS A 300 2.60 -18.37 15.57
C HIS A 300 2.94 -18.56 17.06
N PRO A 301 1.98 -18.35 17.99
CA PRO A 301 2.27 -18.38 19.44
C PRO A 301 2.78 -19.72 19.96
N VAL A 302 2.51 -20.82 19.27
CA VAL A 302 2.92 -22.17 19.67
C VAL A 302 4.12 -22.68 18.88
N THR A 303 4.12 -22.50 17.56
CA THR A 303 5.17 -23.05 16.66
C THR A 303 6.27 -22.04 16.35
N GLY A 304 6.09 -20.79 16.72
CA GLY A 304 7.04 -19.70 16.44
C GLY A 304 7.02 -19.21 14.99
N PRO A 305 8.04 -18.43 14.60
CA PRO A 305 8.12 -17.83 13.27
C PRO A 305 8.18 -18.87 12.14
N THR A 306 7.50 -18.57 11.03
CA THR A 306 7.44 -19.46 9.84
C THR A 306 8.69 -19.29 8.96
N TYR A 307 9.81 -19.87 9.37
CA TYR A 307 11.12 -19.69 8.72
C TYR A 307 11.23 -20.28 7.29
N ASP A 308 10.23 -20.96 6.81
CA ASP A 308 10.12 -21.49 5.45
C ASP A 308 9.22 -20.65 4.53
N LYS A 309 8.63 -19.55 5.06
CA LYS A 309 7.68 -18.71 4.32
C LYS A 309 8.04 -17.24 4.46
N TYR A 310 8.31 -16.62 3.32
CA TYR A 310 8.64 -15.20 3.23
C TYR A 310 7.82 -14.55 2.15
N TYR A 311 7.34 -13.37 2.46
CA TYR A 311 6.76 -12.44 1.51
C TYR A 311 7.85 -11.48 1.04
N LEU A 312 7.80 -10.96 -0.17
CA LEU A 312 8.87 -10.10 -0.69
C LEU A 312 8.41 -8.68 -1.02
N SER A 313 7.10 -8.46 -1.17
CA SER A 313 6.55 -7.18 -1.59
C SER A 313 5.98 -6.37 -0.41
N THR A 314 5.11 -5.40 -0.69
CA THR A 314 4.72 -4.34 0.24
C THR A 314 4.02 -4.86 1.49
N CYS A 315 2.94 -5.64 1.35
CA CYS A 315 2.06 -5.90 2.49
C CYS A 315 2.71 -6.71 3.62
N HIS A 316 3.47 -7.74 3.33
CA HIS A 316 4.06 -8.61 4.36
C HIS A 316 5.54 -8.90 4.17
N GLY A 317 6.23 -8.03 3.47
CA GLY A 317 7.63 -8.25 3.11
C GLY A 317 8.54 -7.06 3.37
N PRO A 318 9.80 -7.20 2.94
CA PRO A 318 10.82 -6.17 3.11
C PRO A 318 10.41 -4.81 2.54
N VAL A 319 9.68 -4.77 1.43
CA VAL A 319 9.27 -3.51 0.78
C VAL A 319 8.54 -2.60 1.78
N GLY A 320 7.50 -3.10 2.42
CA GLY A 320 6.78 -2.32 3.43
C GLY A 320 7.58 -2.14 4.72
N SER A 321 8.18 -3.22 5.24
CA SER A 321 8.90 -3.17 6.51
C SER A 321 10.05 -2.15 6.51
N THR A 322 10.75 -1.96 5.39
CA THR A 322 11.84 -0.97 5.28
C THR A 322 11.40 0.47 5.49
N LEU A 323 10.11 0.79 5.27
CA LEU A 323 9.58 2.12 5.51
C LEU A 323 9.68 2.51 6.99
N ALA A 324 9.39 1.56 7.90
CA ALA A 324 9.51 1.80 9.33
C ALA A 324 10.97 1.96 9.78
N PHE A 325 11.88 1.14 9.23
CA PHE A 325 13.32 1.26 9.51
C PHE A 325 13.88 2.59 9.00
N ARG A 326 13.49 3.00 7.80
CA ARG A 326 13.90 4.27 7.22
C ARG A 326 13.41 5.45 8.05
N GLU A 327 12.13 5.47 8.45
CA GLU A 327 11.56 6.53 9.28
C GLU A 327 12.31 6.64 10.62
N LEU A 328 12.63 5.52 11.30
CA LEU A 328 13.40 5.57 12.53
C LEU A 328 14.83 6.06 12.32
N TYR A 329 15.47 5.74 11.20
CA TYR A 329 16.76 6.31 10.88
C TYR A 329 16.70 7.83 10.70
N ASP A 330 15.71 8.30 9.92
CA ASP A 330 15.55 9.74 9.64
C ASP A 330 15.21 10.54 10.93
N LEU A 331 14.49 9.93 11.87
CA LEU A 331 14.15 10.54 13.16
C LEU A 331 15.27 10.53 14.19
N THR A 332 16.10 9.48 14.23
CA THR A 332 17.04 9.24 15.34
C THR A 332 18.50 9.35 14.92
N GLY A 333 18.82 9.17 13.64
CA GLY A 333 20.20 9.06 13.14
C GLY A 333 20.91 7.76 13.54
N GLU A 334 20.18 6.78 14.11
CA GLU A 334 20.77 5.51 14.54
C GLU A 334 21.08 4.61 13.35
N GLU A 335 22.36 4.42 13.02
CA GLU A 335 22.84 3.69 11.84
C GLU A 335 22.31 2.25 11.72
N ILE A 336 21.89 1.64 12.82
CA ILE A 336 21.31 0.30 12.80
C ILE A 336 20.08 0.22 11.90
N TYR A 337 19.22 1.24 11.90
CA TYR A 337 18.00 1.25 11.10
C TYR A 337 18.28 1.42 9.61
N LYS A 338 19.23 2.29 9.24
CA LYS A 338 19.70 2.40 7.85
C LYS A 338 20.31 1.09 7.35
N LYS A 339 21.14 0.46 8.18
CA LYS A 339 21.74 -0.84 7.88
C LYS A 339 20.64 -1.89 7.61
N TRP A 340 19.63 -1.98 8.46
CA TRP A 340 18.51 -2.92 8.26
C TRP A 340 17.69 -2.63 7.02
N THR A 341 17.45 -1.35 6.68
CA THR A 341 16.79 -0.96 5.44
C THR A 341 17.52 -1.54 4.21
N ILE A 342 18.85 -1.41 4.18
CA ILE A 342 19.68 -1.93 3.08
C ILE A 342 19.69 -3.47 3.07
N GLU A 343 19.86 -4.11 4.22
CA GLU A 343 19.92 -5.57 4.34
C GLU A 343 18.61 -6.25 3.98
N LEU A 344 17.47 -5.68 4.37
CA LEU A 344 16.15 -6.16 3.98
C LEU A 344 15.92 -6.00 2.47
N SER A 345 16.34 -4.88 1.88
CA SER A 345 16.25 -4.66 0.43
C SER A 345 17.10 -5.68 -0.35
N ARG A 346 18.31 -5.99 0.12
CA ARG A 346 19.18 -7.04 -0.45
C ARG A 346 18.56 -8.43 -0.27
N GLY A 347 17.80 -8.66 0.81
CA GLY A 347 17.08 -9.90 1.06
C GLY A 347 16.11 -10.28 -0.05
N ILE A 348 15.45 -9.30 -0.67
CA ILE A 348 14.58 -9.50 -1.83
C ILE A 348 15.33 -10.17 -2.99
N VAL A 349 16.51 -9.63 -3.32
CA VAL A 349 17.36 -10.13 -4.42
C VAL A 349 17.98 -11.48 -4.06
N LYS A 350 18.43 -11.65 -2.82
CA LYS A 350 18.99 -12.92 -2.31
C LYS A 350 17.96 -14.04 -2.34
N ALA A 351 16.67 -13.75 -2.14
CA ALA A 351 15.57 -14.69 -2.32
C ALA A 351 15.33 -15.08 -3.80
N GLY A 352 15.86 -14.30 -4.73
CA GLY A 352 15.82 -14.57 -6.18
C GLY A 352 14.84 -13.72 -6.97
N ALA A 353 14.20 -12.72 -6.35
CA ALA A 353 13.38 -11.75 -7.09
C ALA A 353 14.26 -10.85 -7.99
N PRO A 354 13.73 -10.36 -9.12
CA PRO A 354 12.34 -10.50 -9.59
C PRO A 354 12.03 -11.80 -10.33
N GLU A 355 13.02 -12.63 -10.70
CA GLU A 355 12.81 -13.84 -11.51
C GLU A 355 12.16 -14.98 -10.74
N LYS A 356 12.24 -14.95 -9.41
CA LYS A 356 11.59 -15.90 -8.53
C LYS A 356 10.71 -15.17 -7.54
N HIS A 357 9.58 -15.78 -7.23
CA HIS A 357 8.73 -15.39 -6.12
C HIS A 357 9.07 -16.21 -4.89
N SER A 358 8.74 -15.75 -3.69
CA SER A 358 8.99 -16.48 -2.46
C SER A 358 8.21 -17.78 -2.41
N TRP A 359 8.75 -18.76 -1.71
CA TRP A 359 8.12 -20.08 -1.56
C TRP A 359 6.76 -19.97 -0.89
N GLY A 360 5.75 -20.58 -1.50
CA GLY A 360 4.40 -20.66 -0.96
C GLY A 360 3.56 -19.41 -1.12
N PHE A 361 4.09 -18.33 -1.72
CA PHE A 361 3.41 -17.08 -1.90
C PHE A 361 3.20 -16.65 -3.34
N TRP A 362 2.40 -15.57 -3.48
CA TRP A 362 1.85 -15.11 -4.73
C TRP A 362 2.89 -14.89 -5.82
N ASN A 363 2.58 -15.46 -6.96
CA ASN A 363 3.25 -15.15 -8.20
C ASN A 363 2.41 -14.10 -8.93
N CYS A 364 2.48 -12.85 -8.47
CA CYS A 364 1.71 -11.73 -9.03
C CYS A 364 2.59 -10.52 -9.37
N GLN A 365 2.02 -9.61 -10.14
CA GLN A 365 2.72 -8.42 -10.63
C GLN A 365 2.33 -7.13 -9.89
N CYS A 366 1.29 -7.16 -9.06
CA CYS A 366 0.69 -5.99 -8.44
C CYS A 366 1.58 -5.27 -7.40
N GLN A 367 1.18 -4.05 -7.02
CA GLN A 367 1.87 -3.24 -6.01
C GLN A 367 1.87 -3.86 -4.61
N CYS A 368 0.73 -4.37 -4.18
CA CYS A 368 0.58 -4.89 -2.82
C CYS A 368 1.49 -6.10 -2.58
N CYS A 369 1.44 -7.07 -3.50
CA CYS A 369 1.98 -8.40 -3.25
C CYS A 369 3.05 -8.84 -4.24
N GLY A 370 3.29 -8.08 -5.30
CA GLY A 370 4.00 -8.53 -6.48
C GLY A 370 5.21 -7.70 -6.89
N THR A 371 5.59 -7.91 -8.14
CA THR A 371 6.80 -7.34 -8.74
C THR A 371 6.75 -5.81 -8.81
N ALA A 372 5.55 -5.20 -8.98
CA ALA A 372 5.40 -3.75 -9.04
C ALA A 372 5.78 -3.07 -7.73
N GLY A 373 5.39 -3.64 -6.58
CA GLY A 373 5.82 -3.12 -5.27
C GLY A 373 7.34 -3.21 -5.07
N ILE A 374 7.95 -4.31 -5.52
CA ILE A 374 9.41 -4.46 -5.51
C ILE A 374 10.09 -3.42 -6.41
N LEU A 375 9.52 -3.14 -7.57
CA LEU A 375 10.04 -2.12 -8.50
C LEU A 375 9.98 -0.71 -7.90
N GLU A 376 8.83 -0.33 -7.33
CA GLU A 376 8.66 0.95 -6.64
C GLU A 376 9.67 1.10 -5.50
N HIS A 377 9.88 0.02 -4.74
CA HIS A 377 10.85 -0.01 -3.65
C HIS A 377 12.29 0.23 -4.13
N PHE A 378 12.76 -0.45 -5.16
CA PHE A 378 14.13 -0.25 -5.64
C PHE A 378 14.33 1.15 -6.23
N ALA A 379 13.31 1.74 -6.85
CA ALA A 379 13.34 3.14 -7.27
C ALA A 379 13.52 4.07 -6.05
N ALA A 380 12.71 3.87 -5.01
CA ALA A 380 12.78 4.64 -3.76
C ALA A 380 14.13 4.44 -3.04
N MET A 381 14.65 3.21 -3.01
CA MET A 381 15.96 2.92 -2.41
C MET A 381 17.12 3.60 -3.15
N TYR A 382 17.08 3.64 -4.48
CA TYR A 382 18.07 4.38 -5.25
C TYR A 382 18.01 5.88 -4.96
N GLU A 383 16.82 6.47 -4.93
CA GLU A 383 16.66 7.88 -4.57
C GLU A 383 17.12 8.20 -3.14
N TYR A 384 16.90 7.28 -2.22
CA TYR A 384 17.28 7.43 -0.81
C TYR A 384 18.78 7.30 -0.58
N THR A 385 19.43 6.30 -1.20
CA THR A 385 20.83 5.97 -0.92
C THR A 385 21.83 6.51 -1.95
N GLY A 386 21.39 6.70 -3.20
CA GLY A 386 22.26 6.97 -4.34
C GLY A 386 23.08 5.75 -4.79
N GLU A 387 22.89 4.58 -4.18
CA GLU A 387 23.69 3.40 -4.47
C GLU A 387 23.29 2.75 -5.79
N LYS A 388 24.29 2.58 -6.68
CA LYS A 388 24.08 2.02 -8.02
C LYS A 388 23.44 0.63 -8.01
N GLU A 389 23.65 -0.17 -6.99
CA GLU A 389 23.04 -1.50 -6.90
C GLU A 389 21.52 -1.43 -6.94
N PHE A 390 20.89 -0.46 -6.27
CA PHE A 390 19.44 -0.31 -6.28
C PHE A 390 18.90 0.19 -7.62
N TYR A 391 19.68 1.03 -8.32
CA TYR A 391 19.37 1.37 -9.71
C TYR A 391 19.40 0.14 -10.62
N ASP A 392 20.43 -0.69 -10.50
CA ASP A 392 20.56 -1.91 -11.30
C ASP A 392 19.41 -2.90 -11.00
N TYR A 393 19.01 -3.03 -9.74
CA TYR A 393 17.85 -3.85 -9.36
C TYR A 393 16.53 -3.27 -9.87
N MET A 394 16.35 -1.95 -9.84
CA MET A 394 15.19 -1.27 -10.42
C MET A 394 15.07 -1.60 -11.91
N ILE A 395 16.11 -1.39 -12.69
CA ILE A 395 16.09 -1.67 -14.14
C ILE A 395 15.81 -3.15 -14.41
N ARG A 396 16.49 -4.06 -13.69
CA ARG A 396 16.26 -5.51 -13.83
C ARG A 396 14.81 -5.90 -13.51
N THR A 397 14.23 -5.32 -12.47
CA THR A 397 12.85 -5.59 -12.06
C THR A 397 11.86 -5.05 -13.10
N ALA A 398 12.11 -3.84 -13.62
CA ALA A 398 11.30 -3.23 -14.68
C ALA A 398 11.34 -4.07 -15.98
N ASP A 399 12.51 -4.57 -16.37
CA ASP A 399 12.69 -5.42 -17.56
C ASP A 399 11.93 -6.75 -17.43
N VAL A 400 11.99 -7.39 -16.25
CA VAL A 400 11.23 -8.62 -15.96
C VAL A 400 9.74 -8.35 -16.04
N MET A 401 9.27 -7.29 -15.39
CA MET A 401 7.85 -6.94 -15.38
C MET A 401 7.36 -6.60 -16.80
N LEU A 402 8.13 -5.83 -17.57
CA LEU A 402 7.80 -5.52 -18.96
C LEU A 402 7.75 -6.79 -19.83
N SER A 403 8.64 -7.73 -19.57
CA SER A 403 8.69 -9.03 -20.28
C SER A 403 7.48 -9.92 -19.99
N ASP A 404 6.92 -9.83 -18.79
CA ASP A 404 5.74 -10.60 -18.36
C ASP A 404 4.40 -10.01 -18.85
N SER A 405 4.43 -8.80 -19.45
CA SER A 405 3.22 -8.14 -19.90
C SER A 405 2.63 -8.76 -21.17
N ASP A 406 1.30 -8.71 -21.29
CA ASP A 406 0.59 -9.01 -22.53
C ASP A 406 0.37 -7.72 -23.35
N HIS A 407 0.91 -7.69 -24.56
CA HIS A 407 0.84 -6.57 -25.51
C HIS A 407 0.45 -7.05 -26.92
N ARG A 408 -0.29 -8.17 -26.99
CA ARG A 408 -0.75 -8.74 -28.26
C ARG A 408 -1.77 -7.85 -28.98
N THR A 409 -2.52 -7.03 -28.23
CA THR A 409 -3.36 -6.00 -28.82
C THR A 409 -2.52 -4.73 -29.04
N PRO A 410 -2.38 -4.25 -30.29
CA PRO A 410 -1.59 -3.06 -30.57
C PRO A 410 -2.06 -1.84 -29.78
N GLY A 411 -1.15 -1.10 -29.15
CA GLY A 411 -1.46 0.08 -28.34
C GLY A 411 -2.13 -0.21 -27.00
N GLN A 412 -2.18 -1.48 -26.59
CA GLN A 412 -2.71 -1.90 -25.29
C GLN A 412 -1.75 -2.84 -24.58
N ARG A 413 -1.72 -2.76 -23.24
CA ARG A 413 -0.86 -3.60 -22.41
C ARG A 413 -1.54 -3.96 -21.10
N THR A 414 -1.35 -5.20 -20.66
CA THR A 414 -1.90 -5.71 -19.40
C THR A 414 -0.98 -6.77 -18.79
N TRP A 415 -1.27 -7.15 -17.55
CA TRP A 415 -0.64 -8.25 -16.84
C TRP A 415 -1.72 -9.16 -16.27
N TYR A 416 -1.39 -10.43 -16.09
CA TYR A 416 -2.28 -11.42 -15.53
C TYR A 416 -1.75 -11.92 -14.21
N ASP A 417 -2.60 -11.93 -13.20
CA ASP A 417 -2.30 -12.35 -11.83
C ASP A 417 -3.16 -13.51 -11.37
N SER A 418 -2.57 -14.39 -10.58
CA SER A 418 -3.27 -15.37 -9.76
C SER A 418 -3.33 -14.87 -8.32
N TRP A 419 -4.11 -13.81 -8.09
CA TRP A 419 -4.14 -13.13 -6.79
C TRP A 419 -4.80 -13.98 -5.69
N TRP A 420 -5.80 -14.79 -6.03
CA TRP A 420 -6.48 -15.66 -5.07
C TRP A 420 -5.68 -16.93 -4.79
N ARG A 421 -5.04 -17.01 -3.62
CA ARG A 421 -4.27 -18.20 -3.20
C ARG A 421 -5.10 -19.47 -3.13
N THR A 422 -6.36 -19.36 -2.72
CA THR A 422 -7.31 -20.47 -2.60
C THR A 422 -7.79 -20.98 -3.96
N ILE A 423 -7.66 -20.17 -5.01
CA ILE A 423 -8.05 -20.50 -6.39
C ILE A 423 -6.90 -20.12 -7.35
N PRO A 424 -5.75 -20.82 -7.28
CA PRO A 424 -4.55 -20.42 -8.03
C PRO A 424 -4.69 -20.57 -9.55
N THR A 425 -5.75 -21.22 -10.02
CA THR A 425 -6.08 -21.34 -11.44
C THR A 425 -6.88 -20.16 -11.97
N ARG A 426 -7.37 -19.28 -11.09
CA ARG A 426 -8.05 -18.06 -11.47
C ARG A 426 -7.01 -17.00 -11.82
N ILE A 427 -6.74 -16.88 -13.11
CA ILE A 427 -5.76 -15.93 -13.66
C ILE A 427 -6.53 -14.82 -14.35
N VAL A 428 -6.46 -13.60 -13.81
CA VAL A 428 -7.18 -12.42 -14.32
C VAL A 428 -6.28 -11.21 -14.40
N SER A 429 -6.67 -10.25 -15.20
CA SER A 429 -6.05 -8.94 -15.27
C SER A 429 -6.86 -7.97 -14.42
N TYR A 430 -6.47 -7.76 -13.17
CA TYR A 430 -7.08 -6.75 -12.30
C TYR A 430 -6.73 -5.34 -12.80
N VAL A 431 -7.60 -4.37 -12.52
CA VAL A 431 -7.48 -3.01 -13.11
C VAL A 431 -6.78 -2.03 -12.16
N GLY A 432 -6.95 -2.18 -10.85
CA GLY A 432 -6.61 -1.22 -9.82
C GLY A 432 -5.13 -0.92 -9.61
N LEU A 433 -4.86 -0.07 -8.61
CA LEU A 433 -3.50 0.38 -8.28
C LEU A 433 -2.75 -0.65 -7.43
N TYR A 434 -3.29 -1.07 -6.28
CA TYR A 434 -2.61 -2.01 -5.38
C TYR A 434 -2.78 -3.45 -5.82
N VAL A 435 -3.91 -3.78 -6.40
CA VAL A 435 -4.13 -5.05 -7.09
C VAL A 435 -4.51 -4.75 -8.53
N GLY A 436 -3.54 -4.82 -9.43
CA GLY A 436 -3.83 -4.68 -10.86
C GLY A 436 -2.80 -3.92 -11.67
N VAL A 437 -3.19 -3.70 -12.91
CA VAL A 437 -2.29 -3.20 -13.96
C VAL A 437 -1.97 -1.71 -13.84
N ALA A 438 -2.86 -0.91 -13.23
CA ALA A 438 -2.57 0.49 -12.96
C ALA A 438 -1.34 0.62 -12.04
N GLY A 439 -1.19 -0.30 -11.06
CA GLY A 439 0.01 -0.38 -10.23
C GLY A 439 1.26 -0.80 -10.98
N CYS A 440 1.14 -1.78 -11.86
CA CYS A 440 2.26 -2.20 -12.73
C CYS A 440 2.76 -1.04 -13.59
N ALA A 441 1.84 -0.35 -14.26
CA ALA A 441 2.14 0.81 -15.09
C ALA A 441 2.70 1.98 -14.26
N SER A 442 2.17 2.22 -13.06
CA SER A 442 2.64 3.24 -12.14
C SER A 442 4.10 3.03 -11.73
N SER A 443 4.53 1.80 -11.46
CA SER A 443 5.94 1.50 -11.13
C SER A 443 6.87 1.63 -12.34
N LEU A 444 6.39 1.31 -13.55
CA LEU A 444 7.15 1.59 -14.77
C LEU A 444 7.31 3.10 -15.01
N LEU A 445 6.28 3.92 -14.72
CA LEU A 445 6.39 5.38 -14.73
C LEU A 445 7.43 5.88 -13.71
N ARG A 446 7.48 5.29 -12.52
CA ARG A 446 8.50 5.64 -11.52
C ARG A 446 9.90 5.34 -12.05
N THR A 447 10.10 4.19 -12.70
CA THR A 447 11.37 3.84 -13.35
C THR A 447 11.74 4.87 -14.42
N TYR A 448 10.80 5.22 -15.31
CA TYR A 448 10.99 6.29 -16.29
C TYR A 448 11.40 7.60 -15.63
N ALA A 449 10.69 8.02 -14.58
CA ALA A 449 10.94 9.27 -13.89
C ALA A 449 12.35 9.31 -13.26
N VAL A 450 12.77 8.25 -12.58
CA VAL A 450 14.13 8.13 -12.03
C VAL A 450 15.19 8.22 -13.13
N MET A 451 15.01 7.52 -14.26
CA MET A 451 15.96 7.57 -15.38
C MET A 451 16.04 8.96 -16.03
N LYS A 452 14.99 9.77 -15.95
CA LYS A 452 14.90 11.13 -16.52
C LYS A 452 15.16 12.24 -15.49
N GLY A 453 15.35 11.90 -14.22
CA GLY A 453 15.49 12.89 -13.15
C GLY A 453 14.20 13.71 -12.93
N LYS A 454 13.04 13.13 -13.20
CA LYS A 454 11.73 13.73 -12.96
C LYS A 454 11.18 13.28 -11.60
N LYS A 455 10.31 14.09 -11.01
CA LYS A 455 9.52 13.71 -9.85
C LYS A 455 8.09 13.40 -10.27
N LEU A 456 7.48 12.43 -9.61
CA LEU A 456 6.07 12.09 -9.73
C LEU A 456 5.44 12.12 -8.34
N THR A 457 4.13 12.32 -8.26
CA THR A 457 3.34 12.13 -7.04
C THR A 457 3.68 10.77 -6.41
N ASN A 458 3.96 10.77 -5.11
CA ASN A 458 4.30 9.56 -4.38
C ASN A 458 3.05 8.69 -4.13
N LEU A 459 3.24 7.37 -3.96
CA LEU A 459 2.20 6.51 -3.42
C LEU A 459 2.04 6.77 -1.92
N TYR A 460 0.90 6.35 -1.36
CA TYR A 460 0.51 6.59 0.03
C TYR A 460 1.63 6.32 1.05
N GLU A 461 2.30 5.19 0.96
CA GLU A 461 3.33 4.77 1.89
C GLU A 461 4.56 5.68 1.89
N TYR A 462 4.76 6.44 0.83
CA TYR A 462 5.91 7.32 0.65
C TYR A 462 5.62 8.80 0.96
N HIS A 463 4.38 9.17 1.29
CA HIS A 463 4.01 10.54 1.64
C HIS A 463 4.70 11.08 2.91
N PHE A 464 5.24 10.21 3.76
CA PHE A 464 5.96 10.61 4.97
C PHE A 464 7.36 11.14 4.71
N PHE A 465 7.90 10.88 3.55
CA PHE A 465 9.26 11.27 3.18
C PHE A 465 9.30 12.57 2.34
N GLU A 466 8.16 13.26 2.24
CA GLU A 466 8.06 14.56 1.58
C GLU A 466 8.35 15.74 2.50
#